data_3048f89f6235111243f70ecceea2492d
#
_entry.id   3048f89f6235111243f70ecceea2492d
#
_cell.length_a   1.000
_cell.length_b   1.000
_cell.length_c   1.000
_cell.angle_alpha   90.00
_cell.angle_beta   90.00
_cell.angle_gamma   90.00
#
_symmetry.space_group_name_H-M   'P 1'
#
loop_
_entity.id
_entity.type
_entity.pdbx_description
1 polymer ?
#
loop_
_entity_poly.entity_id
_entity_poly.type
_entity_poly.pdbx_seq_one_letter_code
_entity_poly.pdbx_strand_id
1 'polypeptide(L)'
;MNAPTYKVVKLTNGEEIICQLGDDIDNGEYKINFPLKMEVHSLMTKEGPVDSLNLSRWIGPYTEQSRFLIKSDHVLLVANASPGLSRYYEHVMKEIKQLDAPEKRASLDDIRNEDVYDELLEELETENDTIH
;
A
#
# COMPACT_ATOMS: atom_id res chain seq x y z
N MET A 1 -7.73 -16.60 20.20
CA MET A 1 -7.61 -16.54 18.76
C MET A 1 -6.59 -15.50 18.35
N ASN A 2 -5.71 -15.91 17.51
CA ASN A 2 -4.62 -15.02 17.11
C ASN A 2 -5.06 -14.11 15.97
N ALA A 3 -4.65 -12.85 16.04
CA ALA A 3 -4.83 -11.93 14.93
C ALA A 3 -4.05 -12.46 13.71
N PRO A 4 -4.53 -12.18 12.48
CA PRO A 4 -3.77 -12.57 11.30
C PRO A 4 -2.38 -11.94 11.33
N THR A 5 -1.39 -12.73 10.98
CA THR A 5 -0.02 -12.26 10.95
C THR A 5 0.36 -11.95 9.51
N TYR A 6 0.69 -10.70 9.26
CA TYR A 6 1.19 -10.28 7.96
C TYR A 6 2.70 -10.32 7.96
N LYS A 7 3.29 -10.48 6.80
CA LYS A 7 4.73 -10.59 6.65
C LYS A 7 5.29 -9.45 5.83
N VAL A 8 6.42 -8.96 6.30
CA VAL A 8 7.23 -8.01 5.52
C VAL A 8 8.28 -8.84 4.79
N VAL A 9 8.35 -8.67 3.49
CA VAL A 9 9.31 -9.38 2.64
C VAL A 9 10.21 -8.37 1.97
N LYS A 10 11.51 -8.53 2.15
CA LYS A 10 12.49 -7.72 1.45
C LYS A 10 13.04 -8.53 0.28
N LEU A 11 12.98 -7.93 -0.90
CA LEU A 11 13.44 -8.56 -2.12
C LEU A 11 14.87 -8.18 -2.43
N THR A 12 15.53 -9.00 -3.23
CA THR A 12 16.95 -8.77 -3.57
C THR A 12 17.17 -7.51 -4.38
N ASN A 13 16.12 -6.97 -5.03
CA ASN A 13 16.23 -5.70 -5.74
C ASN A 13 16.05 -4.49 -4.83
N GLY A 14 15.87 -4.70 -3.52
CA GLY A 14 15.70 -3.63 -2.55
C GLY A 14 14.26 -3.28 -2.24
N GLU A 15 13.31 -3.79 -3.00
CA GLU A 15 11.90 -3.53 -2.73
C GLU A 15 11.45 -4.20 -1.44
N GLU A 16 10.55 -3.56 -0.72
CA GLU A 16 9.94 -4.08 0.49
C GLU A 16 8.44 -4.15 0.29
N ILE A 17 7.87 -5.31 0.60
CA ILE A 17 6.42 -5.51 0.47
C ILE A 17 5.86 -6.05 1.78
N ILE A 18 4.60 -5.74 2.03
CA ILE A 18 3.83 -6.39 3.10
C ILE A 18 2.75 -7.24 2.44
N CYS A 19 2.54 -8.43 2.96
CA CYS A 19 1.68 -9.41 2.31
C CYS A 19 1.19 -10.47 3.29
N GLN A 20 0.33 -11.34 2.78
CA GLN A 20 -0.05 -12.57 3.46
C GLN A 20 0.70 -13.71 2.77
N LEU A 21 1.58 -14.37 3.52
CA LEU A 21 2.31 -15.52 2.99
C LEU A 21 1.49 -16.79 3.13
N GLY A 22 1.54 -17.63 2.11
CA GLY A 22 1.04 -18.98 2.22
C GLY A 22 1.90 -19.81 3.18
N ASP A 23 1.32 -20.87 3.71
CA ASP A 23 1.94 -21.65 4.78
C ASP A 23 3.19 -22.41 4.32
N ASP A 24 3.28 -22.78 3.07
CA ASP A 24 4.34 -23.62 2.57
C ASP A 24 5.16 -22.97 1.47
N ILE A 25 6.46 -23.16 1.56
CA ILE A 25 7.34 -22.93 0.42
C ILE A 25 7.28 -24.17 -0.44
N ASP A 26 6.64 -24.07 -1.59
CA ASP A 26 6.48 -25.17 -2.51
C ASP A 26 7.47 -25.02 -3.65
N ASN A 27 8.32 -26.03 -3.88
CA ASN A 27 9.32 -26.01 -4.95
C ASN A 27 10.27 -24.81 -4.92
N GLY A 28 10.57 -24.29 -3.72
CA GLY A 28 11.44 -23.14 -3.57
C GLY A 28 10.78 -21.82 -3.99
N GLU A 29 9.46 -21.78 -3.95
CA GLU A 29 8.70 -20.58 -4.27
C GLU A 29 7.83 -20.15 -3.10
N TYR A 30 7.78 -18.84 -2.86
CA TYR A 30 6.87 -18.28 -1.86
C TYR A 30 5.55 -17.93 -2.51
N LYS A 31 4.46 -18.29 -1.85
CA LYS A 31 3.12 -17.84 -2.24
C LYS A 31 2.84 -16.52 -1.56
N ILE A 32 2.80 -15.46 -2.34
CA ILE A 32 2.60 -14.11 -1.84
C ILE A 32 1.19 -13.67 -2.20
N ASN A 33 0.39 -13.42 -1.17
CA ASN A 33 -1.01 -13.04 -1.35
C ASN A 33 -1.20 -11.57 -0.96
N PHE A 34 -1.89 -10.83 -1.79
CA PHE A 34 -2.26 -9.43 -1.57
C PHE A 34 -1.06 -8.56 -1.20
N PRO A 35 0.01 -8.55 -2.02
CA PRO A 35 1.19 -7.77 -1.70
C PRO A 35 0.95 -6.28 -1.91
N LEU A 36 1.41 -5.48 -0.95
CA LEU A 36 1.47 -4.04 -1.09
C LEU A 36 2.92 -3.60 -0.96
N LYS A 37 3.35 -2.75 -1.87
CA LYS A 37 4.68 -2.18 -1.85
C LYS A 37 4.76 -1.09 -0.79
N MET A 38 5.83 -1.11 -0.01
CA MET A 38 6.09 -0.10 1.00
C MET A 38 7.08 0.91 0.47
N GLU A 39 6.71 2.18 0.51
CA GLU A 39 7.59 3.27 0.14
C GLU A 39 7.60 4.31 1.25
N VAL A 40 8.80 4.74 1.64
CA VAL A 40 8.95 5.76 2.65
C VAL A 40 9.32 7.06 1.94
N HIS A 41 8.55 8.10 2.21
CA HIS A 41 8.78 9.42 1.67
C HIS A 41 9.12 10.37 2.81
N SER A 42 10.19 11.12 2.67
CA SER A 42 10.56 12.14 3.64
C SER A 42 9.90 13.45 3.27
N LEU A 43 9.12 13.99 4.19
CA LEU A 43 8.46 15.28 4.02
C LEU A 43 9.08 16.28 4.96
N MET A 44 9.36 17.47 4.42
CA MET A 44 9.88 18.59 5.23
C MET A 44 8.70 19.31 5.87
N THR A 45 8.68 19.34 7.20
CA THR A 45 7.67 20.08 7.95
C THR A 45 8.32 21.20 8.75
N LYS A 46 7.51 22.06 9.35
CA LYS A 46 8.00 23.14 10.22
C LYS A 46 8.78 22.61 11.43
N GLU A 47 8.48 21.37 11.82
CA GLU A 47 9.15 20.73 12.96
C GLU A 47 10.33 19.86 12.53
N GLY A 48 10.67 19.84 11.25
CA GLY A 48 11.76 19.08 10.70
C GLY A 48 11.28 18.01 9.73
N PRO A 49 12.21 17.13 9.27
CA PRO A 49 11.82 16.06 8.35
C PRO A 49 10.97 15.00 9.05
N VAL A 50 9.90 14.57 8.38
CA VAL A 50 9.02 13.50 8.85
C VAL A 50 8.94 12.45 7.77
N ASP A 51 9.12 11.19 8.16
CA ASP A 51 8.98 10.07 7.25
C ASP A 51 7.52 9.63 7.18
N SER A 52 7.04 9.46 5.96
CA SER A 52 5.68 9.00 5.71
C SER A 52 5.73 7.69 4.96
N LEU A 53 5.04 6.68 5.48
CA LEU A 53 4.94 5.38 4.82
C LEU A 53 3.73 5.34 3.91
N ASN A 54 3.96 4.95 2.67
CA ASN A 54 2.92 4.76 1.68
C ASN A 54 2.82 3.30 1.28
N LEU A 55 1.60 2.77 1.23
CA LEU A 55 1.35 1.42 0.75
C LEU A 55 0.59 1.50 -0.57
N SER A 56 1.08 0.80 -1.58
CA SER A 56 0.44 0.75 -2.89
C SER A 56 0.51 -0.68 -3.41
N ARG A 57 -0.33 -0.99 -4.40
CA ARG A 57 -0.30 -2.32 -5.00
C ARG A 57 1.08 -2.56 -5.62
N TRP A 58 1.66 -3.73 -5.34
CA TRP A 58 3.02 -4.04 -5.77
C TRP A 58 3.18 -4.02 -7.29
N ILE A 59 2.27 -4.68 -8.00
CA ILE A 59 2.31 -4.71 -9.46
C ILE A 59 1.54 -3.52 -10.06
N GLY A 60 0.86 -2.76 -9.21
CA GLY A 60 0.13 -1.56 -9.62
C GLY A 60 -1.15 -1.89 -10.37
N PRO A 61 -1.62 -0.99 -11.25
CA PRO A 61 -2.91 -1.16 -11.91
C PRO A 61 -2.88 -2.10 -13.11
N TYR A 62 -1.79 -2.80 -13.33
CA TYR A 62 -1.60 -3.59 -14.55
C TYR A 62 -2.28 -4.95 -14.51
N THR A 63 -2.67 -5.42 -13.33
CA THR A 63 -3.34 -6.70 -13.18
C THR A 63 -4.28 -6.66 -11.99
N GLU A 64 -5.36 -7.43 -12.07
CA GLU A 64 -6.26 -7.64 -10.94
C GLU A 64 -5.82 -8.83 -10.09
N GLN A 65 -4.82 -9.55 -10.53
CA GLN A 65 -4.30 -10.70 -9.78
C GLN A 65 -3.76 -10.25 -8.43
N SER A 66 -4.08 -11.01 -7.40
CA SER A 66 -3.69 -10.71 -6.03
C SER A 66 -2.79 -11.75 -5.41
N ARG A 67 -2.50 -12.82 -6.14
CA ARG A 67 -1.66 -13.91 -5.64
C ARG A 67 -0.53 -14.17 -6.63
N PHE A 68 0.68 -14.26 -6.08
CA PHE A 68 1.86 -14.38 -6.92
C PHE A 68 2.79 -15.45 -6.33
N LEU A 69 3.57 -16.06 -7.21
CA LEU A 69 4.64 -16.98 -6.81
C LEU A 69 5.96 -16.28 -7.07
N ILE A 70 6.80 -16.23 -6.06
CA ILE A 70 8.14 -15.65 -6.15
C ILE A 70 9.16 -16.70 -5.77
N LYS A 71 10.19 -16.85 -6.59
CA LYS A 71 11.26 -17.77 -6.26
C LYS A 71 12.00 -17.31 -5.02
N SER A 72 12.35 -18.27 -4.17
CA SER A 72 13.02 -17.97 -2.91
C SER A 72 14.37 -17.26 -3.12
N ASP A 73 15.00 -17.44 -4.27
CA ASP A 73 16.25 -16.77 -4.61
C ASP A 73 16.12 -15.25 -4.64
N HIS A 74 14.92 -14.74 -4.85
CA HIS A 74 14.66 -13.31 -4.91
C HIS A 74 14.24 -12.70 -3.56
N VAL A 75 14.11 -13.53 -2.55
CA VAL A 75 13.71 -13.09 -1.21
C VAL A 75 14.95 -13.00 -0.32
N LEU A 76 15.23 -11.79 0.18
CA LEU A 76 16.35 -11.56 1.05
C LEU A 76 16.02 -11.92 2.49
N LEU A 77 14.86 -11.49 2.97
CA LEU A 77 14.39 -11.82 4.31
C LEU A 77 12.87 -11.74 4.41
N VAL A 78 12.34 -12.42 5.42
CA VAL A 78 10.92 -12.37 5.77
C VAL A 78 10.83 -12.05 7.25
N ALA A 79 9.99 -11.09 7.62
CA ALA A 79 9.80 -10.70 9.00
C ALA A 79 8.30 -10.53 9.29
N ASN A 80 7.95 -10.61 10.55
CA ASN A 80 6.56 -10.36 10.97
C ASN A 80 6.29 -8.86 10.96
N ALA A 81 5.15 -8.47 10.42
CA ALA A 81 4.74 -7.08 10.46
C ALA A 81 4.39 -6.66 11.88
N SER A 82 4.69 -5.42 12.23
CA SER A 82 4.31 -4.87 13.53
C SER A 82 2.78 -4.72 13.63
N PRO A 83 2.22 -4.62 14.84
CA PRO A 83 0.78 -4.41 14.98
C PRO A 83 0.28 -3.14 14.29
N GLY A 84 1.05 -2.07 14.37
CA GLY A 84 0.68 -0.81 13.70
C GLY A 84 0.67 -0.94 12.18
N LEU A 85 1.70 -1.57 11.62
CA LEU A 85 1.77 -1.80 10.18
C LEU A 85 0.66 -2.75 9.73
N SER A 86 0.35 -3.76 10.52
CA SER A 86 -0.73 -4.70 10.21
C SER A 86 -2.07 -3.99 10.11
N ARG A 87 -2.36 -3.08 11.05
CA ARG A 87 -3.60 -2.30 11.01
C ARG A 87 -3.66 -1.38 9.79
N TYR A 88 -2.54 -0.76 9.45
CA TYR A 88 -2.47 0.09 8.27
C TYR A 88 -2.69 -0.71 7.00
N TYR A 89 -2.06 -1.88 6.91
CA TYR A 89 -2.25 -2.81 5.78
C TYR A 89 -3.73 -3.19 5.63
N GLU A 90 -4.38 -3.57 6.72
CA GLU A 90 -5.80 -3.93 6.69
C GLU A 90 -6.67 -2.76 6.21
N HIS A 91 -6.35 -1.57 6.66
CA HIS A 91 -7.08 -0.37 6.27
C HIS A 91 -6.95 -0.11 4.76
N VAL A 92 -5.72 -0.17 4.24
CA VAL A 92 -5.47 0.03 2.81
C VAL A 92 -6.13 -1.07 1.98
N MET A 93 -6.07 -2.31 2.44
CA MET A 93 -6.71 -3.42 1.74
C MET A 93 -8.22 -3.25 1.66
N LYS A 94 -8.85 -2.72 2.70
CA LYS A 94 -10.28 -2.41 2.66
C LYS A 94 -10.59 -1.36 1.60
N GLU A 95 -9.77 -0.33 1.52
CA GLU A 95 -9.94 0.72 0.51
C GLU A 95 -9.80 0.16 -0.91
N ILE A 96 -8.81 -0.70 -1.13
CA ILE A 96 -8.60 -1.33 -2.43
C ILE A 96 -9.80 -2.20 -2.82
N LYS A 97 -10.32 -2.98 -1.89
CA LYS A 97 -11.49 -3.82 -2.14
C LYS A 97 -12.74 -3.00 -2.45
N GLN A 98 -12.90 -1.86 -1.80
CA GLN A 98 -14.01 -0.95 -2.08
C GLN A 98 -13.90 -0.35 -3.48
N LEU A 99 -12.68 -0.01 -3.90
CA LEU A 99 -12.44 0.51 -5.24
C LEU A 99 -12.68 -0.54 -6.32
N ASP A 100 -12.47 -1.81 -6.01
CA ASP A 100 -12.68 -2.90 -6.95
C ASP A 100 -14.16 -3.27 -7.14
N ALA A 101 -15.06 -2.78 -6.28
CA ALA A 101 -16.49 -2.98 -6.44
C ALA A 101 -17.00 -2.10 -7.59
N PRO A 102 -17.63 -2.66 -8.64
CA PRO A 102 -18.02 -1.87 -9.82
C PRO A 102 -18.89 -0.66 -9.53
N GLU A 103 -19.87 -0.80 -8.63
CA GLU A 103 -20.77 0.28 -8.26
C GLU A 103 -20.03 1.41 -7.53
N LYS A 104 -19.17 1.04 -6.61
CA LYS A 104 -18.38 2.00 -5.86
C LYS A 104 -17.28 2.63 -6.71
N ARG A 105 -16.75 1.87 -7.67
CA ARG A 105 -15.73 2.39 -8.58
C ARG A 105 -16.28 3.53 -9.42
N ALA A 106 -17.46 3.37 -9.98
CA ALA A 106 -18.10 4.41 -10.78
C ALA A 106 -18.40 5.64 -9.91
N SER A 107 -18.93 5.44 -8.72
CA SER A 107 -19.23 6.50 -7.78
C SER A 107 -17.98 7.26 -7.32
N LEU A 108 -16.90 6.52 -7.06
CA LEU A 108 -15.64 7.12 -6.61
C LEU A 108 -14.91 7.83 -7.74
N ASP A 109 -15.04 7.37 -8.97
CA ASP A 109 -14.46 8.06 -10.12
C ASP A 109 -15.15 9.41 -10.34
N ASP A 110 -16.47 9.46 -10.17
CA ASP A 110 -17.21 10.70 -10.22
C ASP A 110 -16.76 11.66 -9.13
N ILE A 111 -16.60 11.18 -7.91
CA ILE A 111 -16.12 11.97 -6.78
C ILE A 111 -14.68 12.43 -7.01
N ARG A 112 -13.81 11.54 -7.47
CA ARG A 112 -12.40 11.87 -7.70
C ARG A 112 -12.22 12.94 -8.75
N ASN A 113 -13.00 12.88 -9.81
CA ASN A 113 -12.82 13.81 -10.93
C ASN A 113 -13.36 15.20 -10.63
N GLU A 114 -14.35 15.33 -9.76
CA GLU A 114 -14.99 16.61 -9.49
C GLU A 114 -14.68 17.14 -8.10
N ASP A 115 -14.95 16.36 -7.06
CA ASP A 115 -14.90 16.85 -5.68
C ASP A 115 -13.49 16.89 -5.11
N VAL A 116 -12.71 15.83 -5.29
CA VAL A 116 -11.34 15.77 -4.72
C VAL A 116 -10.43 16.76 -5.43
N TYR A 117 -10.59 16.88 -6.73
CA TYR A 117 -9.80 17.83 -7.51
C TYR A 117 -10.13 19.27 -7.11
N ASP A 118 -11.40 19.57 -6.92
CA ASP A 118 -11.85 20.89 -6.48
C ASP A 118 -11.36 21.20 -5.08
N GLU A 119 -11.40 20.24 -4.16
CA GLU A 119 -10.86 20.41 -2.81
C GLU A 119 -9.37 20.71 -2.84
N LEU A 120 -8.61 19.99 -3.68
CA LEU A 120 -7.19 20.23 -3.82
C LEU A 120 -6.90 21.63 -4.35
N LEU A 121 -7.69 22.09 -5.31
CA LEU A 121 -7.55 23.43 -5.85
C LEU A 121 -7.87 24.48 -4.81
N GLU A 122 -8.91 24.27 -4.02
CA GLU A 122 -9.28 25.19 -2.94
C GLU A 122 -8.19 25.27 -1.88
N GLU A 123 -7.60 24.12 -1.51
CA GLU A 123 -6.49 24.10 -0.55
C GLU A 123 -5.30 24.87 -1.07
N LEU A 124 -4.97 24.73 -2.34
CA LEU A 124 -3.85 25.44 -2.94
C LEU A 124 -4.11 26.94 -2.99
N GLU A 125 -5.34 27.35 -3.31
CA GLU A 125 -5.71 28.76 -3.30
C GLU A 125 -5.67 29.35 -1.90
N THR A 126 -6.13 28.60 -0.90
CA THR A 126 -6.10 29.03 0.50
C THR A 126 -4.67 29.17 0.99
N GLU A 127 -3.78 28.25 0.63
CA GLU A 127 -2.37 28.34 0.98
C GLU A 127 -1.69 29.56 0.35
N ASN A 128 -2.02 29.86 -0.90
CA ASN A 128 -1.51 31.03 -1.58
C ASN A 128 -2.01 32.32 -0.93
N ASP A 129 -3.25 32.34 -0.50
CA ASP A 129 -3.81 33.49 0.21
C ASP A 129 -3.18 33.70 1.58
N THR A 130 -2.78 32.62 2.26
CA THR A 130 -2.13 32.71 3.57
C THR A 130 -0.68 33.12 3.50
N ILE A 131 -0.03 32.97 2.36
CA ILE A 131 1.37 33.39 2.15
C ILE A 131 1.47 34.89 1.99
N HIS A 132 0.41 35.52 1.60
CA HIS A 132 0.33 36.97 1.45
C HIS A 132 -0.10 37.64 2.74
#